data_ab43020ec1d99f443bd6853208f9f1ea
#
_entry.id   ab43020ec1d99f443bd6853208f9f1ea
#
_cell.length_a   1.000
_cell.length_b   1.000
_cell.length_c   1.000
_cell.angle_alpha   90.00
_cell.angle_beta   90.00
_cell.angle_gamma   90.00
#
_symmetry.space_group_name_H-M   'P 1'
#
loop_
_entity.id
_entity.type
_entity.pdbx_description
1 polymer ?
#
loop_
_entity_poly.entity_id
_entity_poly.type
_entity_poly.pdbx_seq_one_letter_code
_entity_poly.pdbx_strand_id
1 'polypeptide(L)'
;MRKIGFFGLLSALLLTLTTSCTSSESKISELTIYSGRTEEYIAPYFAIWQRESGVKLNIRYGDSAELAAQILEEGKNSPADLFISQDAGSLGAVAEQGLLTPLPKDVAEGVPAKYIQGNREWVGLTARVRVFAYAPDRVKVLPTSFTDLSKPIYKDQVAIAPTNASFQAFLTAVISNKGLPFAEDWLRKVKANGAKIYPKNSAIVEAIDKGEVSIGLVNHYYVWEVAEALGRPINVKNGYFKANDLGNLINVSGVGILASSGKKAKAEDFINFLTSERIQSRFVSDIHEYSLLENISIPEDLPPLSDLGAPNIDLEVLKNTKKTQDLLIKVGLL
;
A
#
# COMPACT_ATOMS: atom_id res chain seq x y z
N MET A 1 -78.47 68.58 15.12
CA MET A 1 -78.93 67.68 14.06
C MET A 1 -77.72 66.78 13.64
N ARG A 2 -77.97 65.49 13.50
CA ARG A 2 -77.15 64.39 13.05
C ARG A 2 -76.08 63.85 14.02
N LYS A 3 -76.41 62.73 14.63
CA LYS A 3 -75.62 61.78 15.38
C LYS A 3 -74.74 60.97 14.38
N ILE A 4 -73.47 60.78 14.72
CA ILE A 4 -72.63 59.85 14.02
C ILE A 4 -72.22 58.79 15.03
N GLY A 5 -72.58 57.53 14.75
CA GLY A 5 -72.31 56.39 15.59
C GLY A 5 -70.84 55.91 15.45
N PHE A 6 -70.28 55.47 16.55
CA PHE A 6 -68.96 54.87 16.64
C PHE A 6 -69.09 53.34 16.50
N PHE A 7 -68.60 52.78 15.44
CA PHE A 7 -68.49 51.33 15.25
C PHE A 7 -67.04 50.88 15.65
N GLY A 8 -66.97 50.14 16.76
CA GLY A 8 -65.76 49.54 17.17
C GLY A 8 -65.44 48.28 16.39
N LEU A 9 -64.29 48.27 15.75
CA LEU A 9 -63.76 47.09 15.07
C LEU A 9 -62.75 46.33 15.99
N LEU A 10 -63.20 45.18 16.47
CA LEU A 10 -62.33 44.28 17.30
C LEU A 10 -61.55 43.43 16.32
N SER A 11 -60.23 43.78 16.13
CA SER A 11 -59.34 42.97 15.32
C SER A 11 -58.74 41.84 16.18
N ALA A 12 -59.16 40.61 15.97
CA ALA A 12 -58.53 39.41 16.55
C ALA A 12 -57.21 39.10 15.82
N LEU A 13 -56.11 39.27 16.56
CA LEU A 13 -54.78 38.92 16.09
C LEU A 13 -54.59 37.40 16.24
N LEU A 14 -54.74 36.62 15.13
CA LEU A 14 -54.36 35.20 15.08
C LEU A 14 -52.83 35.11 15.02
N LEU A 15 -52.17 34.72 16.13
CA LEU A 15 -50.79 34.27 16.12
C LEU A 15 -50.74 32.86 15.53
N THR A 16 -50.36 32.74 14.27
CA THR A 16 -49.97 31.46 13.66
C THR A 16 -48.57 31.11 14.12
N LEU A 17 -48.45 30.20 15.07
CA LEU A 17 -47.19 29.51 15.42
C LEU A 17 -46.81 28.60 14.24
N THR A 18 -45.96 29.11 13.35
CA THR A 18 -45.27 28.26 12.38
C THR A 18 -44.16 27.49 13.13
N THR A 19 -44.46 26.25 13.53
CA THR A 19 -43.45 25.27 13.91
C THR A 19 -42.59 24.98 12.69
N SER A 20 -41.50 25.69 12.55
CA SER A 20 -40.44 25.34 11.59
C SER A 20 -39.82 24.02 12.04
N CYS A 21 -40.29 22.89 11.48
CA CYS A 21 -39.55 21.65 11.51
C CYS A 21 -38.30 21.88 10.66
N THR A 22 -37.23 22.34 11.29
CA THR A 22 -35.87 22.16 10.74
C THR A 22 -35.61 20.66 10.71
N SER A 23 -35.93 20.00 9.59
CA SER A 23 -35.33 18.72 9.26
C SER A 23 -33.81 18.98 9.18
N SER A 24 -33.09 18.64 10.23
CA SER A 24 -31.67 18.50 10.11
C SER A 24 -31.45 17.34 9.15
N GLU A 25 -31.29 17.66 7.88
CA GLU A 25 -30.63 16.71 6.96
C GLU A 25 -29.33 16.32 7.67
N SER A 26 -29.26 15.10 8.18
CA SER A 26 -28.04 14.54 8.70
C SER A 26 -27.07 14.56 7.52
N LYS A 27 -26.14 15.56 7.51
CA LYS A 27 -25.07 15.58 6.52
C LYS A 27 -24.42 14.21 6.59
N ILE A 28 -24.58 13.42 5.53
CA ILE A 28 -23.91 12.13 5.42
C ILE A 28 -22.44 12.39 5.68
N SER A 29 -21.95 11.80 6.75
CA SER A 29 -20.54 11.93 7.09
C SER A 29 -19.72 11.26 6.00
N GLU A 30 -18.65 11.90 5.54
CA GLU A 30 -17.80 11.37 4.47
C GLU A 30 -16.32 11.48 4.83
N LEU A 31 -15.50 10.58 4.28
CA LEU A 31 -14.04 10.64 4.30
C LEU A 31 -13.51 10.65 2.87
N THR A 32 -12.47 11.43 2.63
CA THR A 32 -11.73 11.45 1.37
C THR A 32 -10.44 10.66 1.54
N ILE A 33 -10.23 9.63 0.71
CA ILE A 33 -9.08 8.73 0.78
C ILE A 33 -8.30 8.83 -0.53
N TYR A 34 -7.00 9.09 -0.42
CA TYR A 34 -6.07 8.87 -1.51
C TYR A 34 -5.46 7.48 -1.33
N SER A 35 -5.75 6.57 -2.25
CA SER A 35 -5.38 5.15 -2.15
C SER A 35 -4.41 4.75 -3.26
N GLY A 36 -3.19 4.44 -2.88
CA GLY A 36 -2.18 3.83 -3.74
C GLY A 36 -2.32 2.31 -3.86
N ARG A 37 -3.39 1.73 -3.29
CA ARG A 37 -3.70 0.32 -3.41
C ARG A 37 -4.52 0.07 -4.67
N THR A 38 -4.29 -1.06 -5.31
CA THR A 38 -5.10 -1.52 -6.45
C THR A 38 -6.56 -1.61 -6.03
N GLU A 39 -7.45 -0.99 -6.81
CA GLU A 39 -8.87 -0.88 -6.47
C GLU A 39 -9.51 -2.24 -6.24
N GLU A 40 -9.27 -3.20 -7.13
CA GLU A 40 -9.83 -4.55 -7.07
C GLU A 40 -9.55 -5.25 -5.75
N TYR A 41 -8.40 -4.95 -5.13
CA TYR A 41 -7.98 -5.60 -3.89
C TYR A 41 -8.46 -4.90 -2.63
N ILE A 42 -8.68 -3.58 -2.66
CA ILE A 42 -9.00 -2.83 -1.44
C ILE A 42 -10.47 -2.38 -1.36
N ALA A 43 -11.12 -2.15 -2.50
CA ALA A 43 -12.51 -1.65 -2.54
C ALA A 43 -13.52 -2.55 -1.81
N PRO A 44 -13.42 -3.90 -1.82
CA PRO A 44 -14.33 -4.74 -1.06
C PRO A 44 -14.34 -4.42 0.45
N TYR A 45 -13.19 -4.12 1.04
CA TYR A 45 -13.07 -3.76 2.46
C TYR A 45 -13.64 -2.38 2.75
N PHE A 46 -13.40 -1.43 1.85
CA PHE A 46 -13.98 -0.09 1.94
C PHE A 46 -15.52 -0.13 1.90
N ALA A 47 -16.07 -0.97 1.03
CA ALA A 47 -17.51 -1.18 0.94
C ALA A 47 -18.10 -1.82 2.21
N ILE A 48 -17.36 -2.70 2.89
CA ILE A 48 -17.78 -3.25 4.18
C ILE A 48 -17.87 -2.13 5.22
N TRP A 49 -16.81 -1.33 5.36
CA TRP A 49 -16.79 -0.26 6.34
C TRP A 49 -17.87 0.80 6.08
N GLN A 50 -18.10 1.20 4.83
CA GLN A 50 -19.18 2.13 4.48
C GLN A 50 -20.55 1.64 4.94
N ARG A 51 -20.84 0.34 4.76
CA ARG A 51 -22.12 -0.25 5.19
C ARG A 51 -22.24 -0.30 6.72
N GLU A 52 -21.15 -0.60 7.43
CA GLU A 52 -21.15 -0.74 8.88
C GLU A 52 -21.16 0.61 9.60
N SER A 53 -20.41 1.58 9.11
CA SER A 53 -20.27 2.90 9.72
C SER A 53 -21.32 3.92 9.30
N GLY A 54 -21.96 3.72 8.13
CA GLY A 54 -22.83 4.72 7.50
C GLY A 54 -22.07 5.94 6.94
N VAL A 55 -20.72 5.90 6.92
CA VAL A 55 -19.86 6.97 6.40
C VAL A 55 -19.56 6.71 4.94
N LYS A 56 -19.78 7.72 4.08
CA LYS A 56 -19.43 7.64 2.66
C LYS A 56 -17.92 7.81 2.47
N LEU A 57 -17.32 7.00 1.60
CA LEU A 57 -15.95 7.17 1.17
C LEU A 57 -15.89 7.79 -0.23
N ASN A 58 -15.13 8.89 -0.35
CA ASN A 58 -14.72 9.47 -1.62
C ASN A 58 -13.28 9.04 -1.87
N ILE A 59 -13.07 8.12 -2.82
CA ILE A 59 -11.77 7.48 -2.99
C ILE A 59 -11.14 7.95 -4.29
N ARG A 60 -9.89 8.38 -4.21
CA ARG A 60 -9.03 8.62 -5.35
C ARG A 60 -7.97 7.53 -5.43
N TYR A 61 -8.10 6.65 -6.41
CA TYR A 61 -7.09 5.64 -6.71
C TYR A 61 -5.97 6.22 -7.61
N GLY A 62 -4.75 5.74 -7.42
CA GLY A 62 -3.59 6.14 -8.22
C GLY A 62 -2.32 5.42 -7.79
N ASP A 63 -1.20 5.71 -8.43
CA ASP A 63 0.10 5.24 -7.95
C ASP A 63 0.49 5.92 -6.63
N SER A 64 1.08 5.16 -5.70
CA SER A 64 1.44 5.69 -4.37
C SER A 64 2.40 6.87 -4.44
N ALA A 65 3.38 6.83 -5.36
CA ALA A 65 4.34 7.91 -5.50
C ALA A 65 3.70 9.16 -6.13
N GLU A 66 2.79 8.98 -7.09
CA GLU A 66 2.04 10.09 -7.71
C GLU A 66 1.10 10.76 -6.69
N LEU A 67 0.37 9.97 -5.90
CA LEU A 67 -0.50 10.48 -4.85
C LEU A 67 0.29 11.17 -3.74
N ALA A 68 1.45 10.64 -3.36
CA ALA A 68 2.33 11.30 -2.41
C ALA A 68 2.83 12.65 -2.96
N ALA A 69 3.28 12.71 -4.23
CA ALA A 69 3.69 13.95 -4.88
C ALA A 69 2.56 14.97 -4.93
N GLN A 70 1.32 14.53 -5.22
CA GLN A 70 0.14 15.38 -5.18
C GLN A 70 -0.13 15.93 -3.78
N ILE A 71 -0.07 15.10 -2.74
CA ILE A 71 -0.24 15.54 -1.34
C ILE A 71 0.84 16.56 -0.96
N LEU A 72 2.08 16.35 -1.39
CA LEU A 72 3.18 17.29 -1.17
C LEU A 72 2.94 18.65 -1.85
N GLU A 73 2.36 18.65 -3.04
CA GLU A 73 1.99 19.88 -3.78
C GLU A 73 0.78 20.57 -3.13
N GLU A 74 -0.25 19.83 -2.76
CA GLU A 74 -1.44 20.34 -2.06
C GLU A 74 -1.12 20.88 -0.65
N GLY A 75 -0.12 20.30 0.00
CA GLY A 75 0.34 20.69 1.32
C GLY A 75 -0.78 20.68 2.37
N LYS A 76 -0.89 21.77 3.13
CA LYS A 76 -1.93 21.94 4.17
C LYS A 76 -3.36 22.11 3.62
N ASN A 77 -3.51 22.25 2.32
CA ASN A 77 -4.80 22.40 1.65
C ASN A 77 -5.28 21.09 1.01
N SER A 78 -4.58 19.99 1.23
CA SER A 78 -5.02 18.69 0.70
C SER A 78 -6.43 18.38 1.15
N PRO A 79 -7.35 17.99 0.22
CA PRO A 79 -8.70 17.59 0.55
C PRO A 79 -8.77 16.16 1.10
N ALA A 80 -7.67 15.41 1.06
CA ALA A 80 -7.62 14.05 1.60
C ALA A 80 -7.67 14.04 3.12
N ASP A 81 -8.45 13.13 3.68
CA ASP A 81 -8.45 12.82 5.11
C ASP A 81 -7.42 11.74 5.43
N LEU A 82 -7.24 10.77 4.52
CA LEU A 82 -6.33 9.62 4.67
C LEU A 82 -5.49 9.44 3.41
N PHE A 83 -4.25 9.04 3.62
CA PHE A 83 -3.38 8.51 2.58
C PHE A 83 -3.07 7.04 2.86
N ILE A 84 -3.49 6.15 1.96
CA ILE A 84 -3.16 4.73 1.98
C ILE A 84 -2.13 4.47 0.90
N SER A 85 -0.97 4.00 1.28
CA SER A 85 0.12 3.72 0.34
C SER A 85 0.39 2.23 0.21
N GLN A 86 0.83 1.84 -0.98
CA GLN A 86 1.36 0.52 -1.27
C GLN A 86 2.71 0.27 -0.59
N ASP A 87 3.44 1.30 -0.20
CA ASP A 87 4.79 1.20 0.33
C ASP A 87 5.08 2.23 1.44
N ALA A 88 6.02 1.89 2.33
CA ALA A 88 6.44 2.75 3.42
C ALA A 88 7.20 4.00 2.93
N GLY A 89 7.84 3.94 1.75
CA GLY A 89 8.62 5.06 1.21
C GLY A 89 7.76 6.29 0.91
N SER A 90 6.62 6.08 0.22
CA SER A 90 5.66 7.14 -0.10
C SER A 90 5.05 7.76 1.17
N LEU A 91 4.71 6.95 2.19
CA LEU A 91 4.23 7.43 3.48
C LEU A 91 5.31 8.25 4.21
N GLY A 92 6.55 7.74 4.24
CA GLY A 92 7.68 8.43 4.85
C GLY A 92 7.96 9.79 4.20
N ALA A 93 7.84 9.90 2.88
CA ALA A 93 8.01 11.17 2.17
C ALA A 93 6.97 12.23 2.57
N VAL A 94 5.71 11.84 2.75
CA VAL A 94 4.64 12.73 3.21
C VAL A 94 4.81 13.09 4.68
N ALA A 95 5.18 12.13 5.53
CA ALA A 95 5.44 12.33 6.96
C ALA A 95 6.62 13.31 7.19
N GLU A 96 7.70 13.19 6.43
CA GLU A 96 8.89 14.06 6.54
C GLU A 96 8.57 15.55 6.33
N GLN A 97 7.52 15.87 5.59
CA GLN A 97 7.04 17.23 5.38
C GLN A 97 6.01 17.69 6.44
N GLY A 98 5.76 16.88 7.47
CA GLY A 98 4.81 17.18 8.55
C GLY A 98 3.35 17.25 8.06
N LEU A 99 3.02 16.53 6.99
CA LEU A 99 1.68 16.51 6.41
C LEU A 99 0.80 15.37 6.95
N LEU A 100 1.34 14.49 7.78
CA LEU A 100 0.59 13.50 8.54
C LEU A 100 0.49 13.91 10.02
N THR A 101 -0.55 13.42 10.70
CA THR A 101 -0.75 13.66 12.13
C THR A 101 -0.39 12.42 12.93
N PRO A 102 0.27 12.55 14.09
CA PRO A 102 0.53 11.40 14.95
C PRO A 102 -0.77 10.70 15.38
N LEU A 103 -0.79 9.38 15.24
CA LEU A 103 -1.92 8.52 15.62
C LEU A 103 -1.92 8.29 17.14
N PRO A 104 -3.08 8.33 17.81
CA PRO A 104 -3.23 7.90 19.18
C PRO A 104 -2.71 6.46 19.40
N LYS A 105 -2.36 6.13 20.66
CA LYS A 105 -1.75 4.82 20.97
C LYS A 105 -2.70 3.64 20.78
N ASP A 106 -3.99 3.88 20.96
CA ASP A 106 -5.09 2.92 20.80
C ASP A 106 -5.51 2.72 19.33
N VAL A 107 -5.00 3.56 18.43
CA VAL A 107 -5.20 3.35 16.98
C VAL A 107 -4.21 2.30 16.48
N ALA A 108 -4.75 1.28 15.80
CA ALA A 108 -4.00 0.11 15.31
C ALA A 108 -3.30 -0.66 16.44
N GLU A 109 -3.98 -0.82 17.58
CA GLU A 109 -3.51 -1.67 18.66
C GLU A 109 -3.27 -3.10 18.16
N GLY A 110 -2.16 -3.71 18.59
CA GLY A 110 -1.75 -5.04 18.12
C GLY A 110 -0.79 -5.05 16.93
N VAL A 111 -0.68 -3.94 16.17
CA VAL A 111 0.36 -3.84 15.13
C VAL A 111 1.74 -3.66 15.80
N PRO A 112 2.71 -4.54 15.52
CA PRO A 112 4.05 -4.46 16.11
C PRO A 112 4.76 -3.13 15.80
N ALA A 113 5.49 -2.60 16.79
CA ALA A 113 6.15 -1.29 16.70
C ALA A 113 7.07 -1.12 15.49
N LYS A 114 7.70 -2.20 15.01
CA LYS A 114 8.54 -2.18 13.80
C LYS A 114 7.81 -1.83 12.51
N TYR A 115 6.48 -1.89 12.50
CA TYR A 115 5.60 -1.53 11.38
C TYR A 115 4.84 -0.22 11.63
N ILE A 116 5.22 0.52 12.67
CA ILE A 116 4.69 1.83 12.98
C ILE A 116 5.85 2.82 12.86
N GLN A 117 5.64 3.90 12.14
CA GLN A 117 6.63 4.97 12.03
C GLN A 117 6.95 5.57 13.41
N GLY A 118 8.21 5.94 13.64
CA GLY A 118 8.71 6.32 14.97
C GLY A 118 7.89 7.40 15.69
N ASN A 119 7.37 8.40 14.98
CA ASN A 119 6.46 9.43 15.52
C ASN A 119 4.97 9.02 15.42
N ARG A 120 4.67 7.78 15.03
CA ARG A 120 3.31 7.28 14.79
C ARG A 120 2.50 8.05 13.76
N GLU A 121 3.12 8.70 12.78
CA GLU A 121 2.43 9.46 11.74
C GLU A 121 1.79 8.55 10.67
N TRP A 122 2.25 7.30 10.58
CA TRP A 122 1.60 6.26 9.81
C TRP A 122 1.78 4.89 10.46
N VAL A 123 0.91 3.95 10.10
CA VAL A 123 0.93 2.56 10.54
C VAL A 123 0.85 1.63 9.34
N GLY A 124 1.56 0.51 9.41
CA GLY A 124 1.45 -0.57 8.44
C GLY A 124 0.06 -1.21 8.49
N LEU A 125 -0.42 -1.64 7.32
CA LEU A 125 -1.68 -2.40 7.17
C LEU A 125 -1.41 -3.87 6.87
N THR A 126 -0.59 -4.15 5.87
CA THR A 126 -0.23 -5.50 5.44
C THR A 126 1.23 -5.56 5.06
N ALA A 127 1.85 -6.74 5.14
CA ALA A 127 3.20 -6.94 4.67
C ALA A 127 3.26 -7.79 3.40
N ARG A 128 4.31 -7.57 2.64
CA ARG A 128 4.70 -8.38 1.51
C ARG A 128 6.20 -8.58 1.48
N VAL A 129 6.62 -9.74 1.01
CA VAL A 129 8.03 -10.08 0.89
C VAL A 129 8.46 -10.10 -0.57
N ARG A 130 9.65 -9.56 -0.84
CA ARG A 130 10.34 -9.79 -2.12
C ARG A 130 10.78 -11.23 -2.19
N VAL A 131 10.61 -11.83 -3.34
CA VAL A 131 10.98 -13.21 -3.63
C VAL A 131 11.57 -13.31 -5.02
N PHE A 132 12.16 -14.44 -5.36
CA PHE A 132 12.28 -14.82 -6.76
C PHE A 132 11.15 -15.77 -7.13
N ALA A 133 10.36 -15.42 -8.13
CA ALA A 133 9.45 -16.37 -8.76
C ALA A 133 10.25 -17.18 -9.78
N TYR A 134 10.00 -18.47 -9.89
CA TYR A 134 10.75 -19.35 -10.80
C TYR A 134 9.93 -20.52 -11.34
N ALA A 135 10.35 -21.04 -12.48
CA ALA A 135 9.80 -22.25 -13.07
C ALA A 135 10.57 -23.48 -12.55
N PRO A 136 9.93 -24.38 -11.78
CA PRO A 136 10.62 -25.48 -11.12
C PRO A 136 11.15 -26.56 -12.10
N ASP A 137 10.59 -26.62 -13.29
CA ASP A 137 11.06 -27.50 -14.37
C ASP A 137 12.33 -26.98 -15.09
N ARG A 138 12.55 -25.65 -15.09
CA ARG A 138 13.69 -25.01 -15.79
C ARG A 138 14.81 -24.57 -14.86
N VAL A 139 14.53 -24.09 -13.67
CA VAL A 139 15.54 -23.64 -12.70
C VAL A 139 15.89 -24.78 -11.75
N LYS A 140 17.00 -25.49 -12.03
CA LYS A 140 17.46 -26.63 -11.21
C LYS A 140 18.34 -26.26 -10.03
N VAL A 141 19.05 -25.13 -10.13
CA VAL A 141 19.86 -24.58 -9.05
C VAL A 141 19.20 -23.27 -8.62
N LEU A 142 18.71 -23.22 -7.39
CA LEU A 142 18.07 -22.02 -6.86
C LEU A 142 19.12 -21.02 -6.36
N PRO A 143 18.90 -19.71 -6.57
CA PRO A 143 19.80 -18.70 -6.02
C PRO A 143 19.68 -18.65 -4.50
N THR A 144 20.81 -18.44 -3.82
CA THR A 144 20.85 -18.26 -2.36
C THR A 144 20.93 -16.80 -1.94
N SER A 145 21.25 -15.92 -2.89
CA SER A 145 21.29 -14.46 -2.71
C SER A 145 20.75 -13.78 -3.98
N PHE A 146 20.18 -12.59 -3.82
CA PHE A 146 19.77 -11.78 -4.99
C PHE A 146 20.96 -11.49 -5.93
N THR A 147 22.19 -11.44 -5.37
CA THR A 147 23.40 -11.23 -6.16
C THR A 147 23.70 -12.38 -7.12
N ASP A 148 23.23 -13.59 -6.81
CA ASP A 148 23.42 -14.76 -7.67
C ASP A 148 22.76 -14.61 -9.04
N LEU A 149 21.73 -13.78 -9.16
CA LEU A 149 21.01 -13.53 -10.42
C LEU A 149 21.90 -12.93 -11.52
N SER A 150 23.05 -12.38 -11.16
CA SER A 150 24.08 -11.92 -12.11
C SER A 150 25.07 -13.00 -12.55
N LYS A 151 24.98 -14.23 -12.02
CA LYS A 151 25.89 -15.32 -12.35
C LYS A 151 25.56 -15.93 -13.73
N PRO A 152 26.58 -16.46 -14.45
CA PRO A 152 26.40 -17.04 -15.78
C PRO A 152 25.36 -18.17 -15.86
N ILE A 153 25.13 -18.91 -14.75
CA ILE A 153 24.12 -19.98 -14.70
C ILE A 153 22.70 -19.47 -14.96
N TYR A 154 22.41 -18.18 -14.71
CA TYR A 154 21.11 -17.54 -14.95
C TYR A 154 21.12 -16.64 -16.19
N LYS A 155 22.14 -16.79 -17.07
CA LYS A 155 22.23 -15.97 -18.28
C LYS A 155 20.98 -16.08 -19.13
N ASP A 156 20.44 -14.91 -19.56
CA ASP A 156 19.24 -14.75 -20.38
C ASP A 156 17.92 -15.30 -19.76
N GLN A 157 17.95 -15.66 -18.45
CA GLN A 157 16.83 -16.27 -17.73
C GLN A 157 16.13 -15.37 -16.74
N VAL A 158 16.76 -14.23 -16.37
CA VAL A 158 16.31 -13.34 -15.28
C VAL A 158 15.35 -12.29 -15.81
N ALA A 159 14.31 -11.99 -15.04
CA ALA A 159 13.40 -10.87 -15.27
C ALA A 159 13.38 -9.90 -14.08
N ILE A 160 13.33 -8.60 -14.38
CA ILE A 160 13.18 -7.52 -13.40
C ILE A 160 12.18 -6.47 -13.91
N ALA A 161 11.57 -5.70 -12.99
CA ALA A 161 10.64 -4.62 -13.32
C ALA A 161 11.12 -3.30 -12.70
N PRO A 162 12.06 -2.58 -13.32
CA PRO A 162 12.69 -1.39 -12.74
C PRO A 162 11.74 -0.22 -12.48
N THR A 163 10.67 -0.08 -13.28
CA THR A 163 9.62 0.94 -13.10
C THR A 163 8.71 0.66 -11.91
N ASN A 164 8.68 -0.59 -11.42
CA ASN A 164 7.79 -1.00 -10.34
C ASN A 164 8.29 -0.49 -8.98
N ALA A 165 7.40 0.13 -8.19
CA ALA A 165 7.71 0.71 -6.89
C ALA A 165 8.36 -0.31 -5.92
N SER A 166 7.93 -1.58 -5.92
CA SER A 166 8.52 -2.60 -5.06
C SER A 166 9.95 -2.97 -5.45
N PHE A 167 10.29 -2.93 -6.75
CA PHE A 167 11.67 -3.10 -7.20
C PHE A 167 12.53 -1.91 -6.77
N GLN A 168 11.99 -0.70 -6.88
CA GLN A 168 12.68 0.51 -6.44
C GLN A 168 12.90 0.52 -4.92
N ALA A 169 11.90 0.10 -4.13
CA ALA A 169 12.06 -0.06 -2.68
C ALA A 169 13.15 -1.07 -2.31
N PHE A 170 13.19 -2.23 -2.99
CA PHE A 170 14.26 -3.21 -2.84
C PHE A 170 15.64 -2.60 -3.17
N LEU A 171 15.75 -1.91 -4.30
CA LEU A 171 17.01 -1.29 -4.70
C LEU A 171 17.43 -0.16 -3.74
N THR A 172 16.47 0.59 -3.19
CA THR A 172 16.72 1.61 -2.16
C THR A 172 17.29 0.96 -0.89
N ALA A 173 16.75 -0.20 -0.46
CA ALA A 173 17.31 -0.97 0.65
C ALA A 173 18.73 -1.47 0.35
N VAL A 174 19.00 -1.91 -0.89
CA VAL A 174 20.34 -2.31 -1.32
C VAL A 174 21.31 -1.13 -1.26
N ILE A 175 20.93 0.04 -1.78
CA ILE A 175 21.75 1.26 -1.74
C ILE A 175 22.04 1.67 -0.29
N SER A 176 21.02 1.65 0.57
CA SER A 176 21.15 2.02 1.98
C SER A 176 22.11 1.08 2.75
N ASN A 177 22.01 -0.22 2.49
CA ASN A 177 22.78 -1.24 3.23
C ASN A 177 24.17 -1.53 2.66
N LYS A 178 24.30 -1.54 1.32
CA LYS A 178 25.54 -1.94 0.62
C LYS A 178 26.25 -0.77 -0.09
N GLY A 179 25.59 0.37 -0.20
CA GLY A 179 26.11 1.55 -0.89
C GLY A 179 25.77 1.59 -2.39
N LEU A 180 25.79 2.81 -2.92
CA LEU A 180 25.47 3.09 -4.33
C LEU A 180 26.39 2.37 -5.33
N PRO A 181 27.73 2.32 -5.12
CA PRO A 181 28.63 1.61 -6.06
C PRO A 181 28.31 0.12 -6.17
N PHE A 182 27.95 -0.53 -5.07
CA PHE A 182 27.57 -1.95 -5.07
C PHE A 182 26.27 -2.16 -5.86
N ALA A 183 25.26 -1.34 -5.63
CA ALA A 183 23.97 -1.41 -6.34
C ALA A 183 24.16 -1.20 -7.85
N GLU A 184 24.99 -0.23 -8.26
CA GLU A 184 25.32 0.03 -9.66
C GLU A 184 26.03 -1.16 -10.31
N ASP A 185 27.05 -1.72 -9.67
CA ASP A 185 27.77 -2.88 -10.18
C ASP A 185 26.85 -4.08 -10.37
N TRP A 186 26.00 -4.36 -9.38
CA TRP A 186 25.03 -5.44 -9.46
C TRP A 186 24.04 -5.25 -10.62
N LEU A 187 23.45 -4.06 -10.76
CA LEU A 187 22.52 -3.76 -11.86
C LEU A 187 23.18 -3.92 -13.23
N ARG A 188 24.40 -3.42 -13.40
CA ARG A 188 25.15 -3.58 -14.65
C ARG A 188 25.43 -5.04 -14.97
N LYS A 189 25.80 -5.84 -13.96
CA LYS A 189 26.03 -7.28 -14.10
C LYS A 189 24.76 -8.04 -14.46
N VAL A 190 23.64 -7.75 -13.80
CA VAL A 190 22.34 -8.38 -14.11
C VAL A 190 21.92 -8.02 -15.55
N LYS A 191 22.06 -6.74 -15.94
CA LYS A 191 21.78 -6.30 -17.31
C LYS A 191 22.68 -6.98 -18.33
N ALA A 192 23.99 -7.02 -18.08
CA ALA A 192 24.97 -7.69 -18.95
C ALA A 192 24.74 -9.20 -19.04
N ASN A 193 24.18 -9.82 -18.00
CA ASN A 193 23.78 -11.22 -17.97
C ASN A 193 22.47 -11.50 -18.76
N GLY A 194 21.93 -10.51 -19.47
CA GLY A 194 20.77 -10.68 -20.34
C GLY A 194 19.42 -10.60 -19.63
N ALA A 195 19.35 -9.90 -18.47
CA ALA A 195 18.06 -9.74 -17.78
C ALA A 195 17.04 -9.03 -18.65
N LYS A 196 15.83 -9.59 -18.74
CA LYS A 196 14.69 -9.02 -19.45
C LYS A 196 13.92 -8.06 -18.57
N ILE A 197 13.47 -6.95 -19.16
CA ILE A 197 12.76 -5.88 -18.48
C ILE A 197 11.27 -5.99 -18.73
N TYR A 198 10.49 -5.98 -17.67
CA TYR A 198 9.03 -6.00 -17.71
C TYR A 198 8.44 -4.78 -16.98
N PRO A 199 7.23 -4.32 -17.36
CA PRO A 199 6.63 -3.13 -16.75
C PRO A 199 6.12 -3.37 -15.32
N LYS A 200 5.75 -4.62 -14.98
CA LYS A 200 5.15 -4.97 -13.68
C LYS A 200 5.44 -6.42 -13.28
N ASN A 201 5.26 -6.72 -11.99
CA ASN A 201 5.55 -8.05 -11.42
C ASN A 201 4.66 -9.16 -12.01
N SER A 202 3.36 -8.90 -12.22
CA SER A 202 2.46 -9.89 -12.84
C SER A 202 2.94 -10.28 -14.24
N ALA A 203 3.42 -9.34 -15.05
CA ALA A 203 3.99 -9.63 -16.36
C ALA A 203 5.25 -10.52 -16.27
N ILE A 204 6.05 -10.40 -15.22
CA ILE A 204 7.17 -11.30 -14.96
C ILE A 204 6.68 -12.73 -14.70
N VAL A 205 5.68 -12.88 -13.82
CA VAL A 205 5.12 -14.20 -13.46
C VAL A 205 4.49 -14.86 -14.69
N GLU A 206 3.74 -14.10 -15.50
CA GLU A 206 3.19 -14.59 -16.77
C GLU A 206 4.29 -15.03 -17.75
N ALA A 207 5.37 -14.24 -17.87
CA ALA A 207 6.49 -14.56 -18.74
C ALA A 207 7.23 -15.83 -18.29
N ILE A 208 7.33 -16.07 -16.98
CA ILE A 208 7.87 -17.32 -16.44
C ILE A 208 6.95 -18.48 -16.79
N ASP A 209 5.64 -18.36 -16.60
CA ASP A 209 4.67 -19.41 -16.94
C ASP A 209 4.69 -19.75 -18.43
N LYS A 210 4.79 -18.74 -19.29
CA LYS A 210 4.91 -18.91 -20.77
C LYS A 210 6.27 -19.44 -21.25
N GLY A 211 7.28 -19.49 -20.38
CA GLY A 211 8.63 -19.96 -20.73
C GLY A 211 9.53 -18.92 -21.40
N GLU A 212 9.16 -17.65 -21.38
CA GLU A 212 9.97 -16.55 -21.95
C GLU A 212 11.22 -16.24 -21.10
N VAL A 213 11.10 -16.41 -19.77
CA VAL A 213 12.16 -16.36 -18.78
C VAL A 213 11.99 -17.48 -17.77
N SER A 214 12.98 -17.74 -16.94
CA SER A 214 12.91 -18.85 -15.97
C SER A 214 12.80 -18.40 -14.54
N ILE A 215 13.23 -17.18 -14.23
CA ILE A 215 13.28 -16.63 -12.87
C ILE A 215 13.11 -15.12 -12.89
N GLY A 216 12.47 -14.53 -11.87
CA GLY A 216 12.31 -13.09 -11.80
C GLY A 216 12.11 -12.59 -10.36
N LEU A 217 12.46 -11.32 -10.12
CA LEU A 217 12.25 -10.66 -8.82
C LEU A 217 10.85 -10.04 -8.76
N VAL A 218 10.00 -10.57 -7.86
CA VAL A 218 8.60 -10.14 -7.68
C VAL A 218 8.24 -10.04 -6.19
N ASN A 219 7.03 -9.61 -5.87
CA ASN A 219 6.45 -9.86 -4.56
C ASN A 219 5.74 -11.21 -4.56
N HIS A 220 5.69 -11.86 -3.41
CA HIS A 220 5.24 -13.25 -3.26
C HIS A 220 3.81 -13.52 -3.77
N TYR A 221 2.87 -12.61 -3.56
CA TYR A 221 1.45 -12.80 -3.88
C TYR A 221 1.13 -12.84 -5.38
N TYR A 222 2.02 -12.35 -6.24
CA TYR A 222 1.79 -12.33 -7.68
C TYR A 222 1.66 -13.74 -8.32
N VAL A 223 2.18 -14.77 -7.66
CA VAL A 223 2.01 -16.16 -8.14
C VAL A 223 0.55 -16.58 -8.04
N TRP A 224 -0.13 -16.25 -6.95
CA TRP A 224 -1.57 -16.52 -6.78
C TRP A 224 -2.42 -15.59 -7.65
N GLU A 225 -2.11 -14.29 -7.66
CA GLU A 225 -2.80 -13.29 -8.49
C GLU A 225 -2.86 -13.70 -9.96
N VAL A 226 -1.74 -14.09 -10.54
CA VAL A 226 -1.68 -14.49 -11.95
C VAL A 226 -2.41 -15.82 -12.19
N ALA A 227 -2.30 -16.78 -11.28
CA ALA A 227 -3.03 -18.05 -11.41
C ALA A 227 -4.55 -17.82 -11.37
N GLU A 228 -5.03 -16.96 -10.50
CA GLU A 228 -6.44 -16.57 -10.41
C GLU A 228 -6.90 -15.83 -11.67
N ALA A 229 -6.16 -14.83 -12.12
CA ALA A 229 -6.48 -14.07 -13.32
C ALA A 229 -6.54 -14.96 -14.59
N LEU A 230 -5.71 -16.00 -14.66
CA LEU A 230 -5.71 -16.99 -15.76
C LEU A 230 -6.75 -18.09 -15.57
N GLY A 231 -7.39 -18.20 -14.41
CA GLY A 231 -8.36 -19.24 -14.08
C GLY A 231 -7.78 -20.67 -14.12
N ARG A 232 -6.47 -20.82 -13.92
CA ARG A 232 -5.78 -22.12 -13.97
C ARG A 232 -4.50 -22.12 -13.13
N PRO A 233 -4.03 -23.30 -12.70
CA PRO A 233 -2.68 -23.44 -12.12
C PRO A 233 -1.61 -22.98 -13.11
N ILE A 234 -0.53 -22.39 -12.58
CA ILE A 234 0.65 -21.96 -13.34
C ILE A 234 1.89 -22.72 -12.89
N ASN A 235 2.86 -22.88 -13.79
CA ASN A 235 4.13 -23.55 -13.48
C ASN A 235 5.16 -22.56 -12.93
N VAL A 236 4.76 -21.80 -11.90
CA VAL A 236 5.60 -20.82 -11.22
C VAL A 236 5.50 -21.01 -9.71
N LYS A 237 6.63 -20.96 -9.02
CA LYS A 237 6.71 -21.02 -7.55
C LYS A 237 7.48 -19.84 -6.99
N ASN A 238 7.16 -19.45 -5.77
CA ASN A 238 7.98 -18.56 -4.98
C ASN A 238 9.21 -19.30 -4.43
N GLY A 239 10.35 -18.65 -4.53
CA GLY A 239 11.58 -19.08 -3.85
C GLY A 239 12.12 -17.95 -2.97
N TYR A 240 12.78 -18.33 -1.90
CA TYR A 240 13.32 -17.40 -0.92
C TYR A 240 14.83 -17.52 -0.89
N PHE A 241 15.51 -16.37 -0.72
CA PHE A 241 16.95 -16.34 -0.56
C PHE A 241 17.32 -16.81 0.87
N LYS A 242 18.62 -17.00 1.13
CA LYS A 242 19.07 -17.33 2.49
C LYS A 242 18.68 -16.25 3.50
N ALA A 243 18.67 -16.59 4.76
CA ALA A 243 18.38 -15.65 5.85
C ALA A 243 19.25 -14.39 5.80
N ASN A 244 18.66 -13.24 6.10
CA ASN A 244 19.24 -11.90 6.06
C ASN A 244 19.68 -11.41 4.67
N ASP A 245 19.23 -12.07 3.58
CA ASP A 245 19.45 -11.55 2.24
C ASP A 245 18.44 -10.42 1.93
N LEU A 246 18.94 -9.32 1.35
CA LEU A 246 18.07 -8.18 0.97
C LEU A 246 17.02 -8.56 -0.08
N GLY A 247 17.22 -9.65 -0.80
CA GLY A 247 16.23 -10.20 -1.73
C GLY A 247 14.96 -10.69 -1.05
N ASN A 248 14.97 -10.92 0.27
CA ASN A 248 13.78 -11.23 1.08
C ASN A 248 13.22 -9.99 1.80
N LEU A 249 13.42 -8.80 1.24
CA LEU A 249 12.92 -7.56 1.85
C LEU A 249 11.42 -7.64 2.13
N ILE A 250 11.05 -7.44 3.39
CA ILE A 250 9.67 -7.18 3.79
C ILE A 250 9.41 -5.68 3.65
N ASN A 251 8.38 -5.33 2.90
CA ASN A 251 7.83 -3.99 2.83
C ASN A 251 6.36 -4.02 3.26
N VAL A 252 5.82 -2.89 3.69
CA VAL A 252 4.44 -2.80 4.15
C VAL A 252 3.64 -1.83 3.29
N SER A 253 2.37 -2.14 3.08
CA SER A 253 1.39 -1.10 2.81
C SER A 253 1.03 -0.42 4.13
N GLY A 254 0.61 0.81 4.08
CA GLY A 254 0.28 1.50 5.32
C GLY A 254 -0.69 2.67 5.10
N VAL A 255 -1.08 3.31 6.20
CA VAL A 255 -2.02 4.40 6.21
C VAL A 255 -1.60 5.48 7.19
N GLY A 256 -1.79 6.73 6.80
CA GLY A 256 -1.64 7.91 7.66
C GLY A 256 -2.83 8.86 7.50
N ILE A 257 -3.11 9.63 8.55
CA ILE A 257 -4.15 10.67 8.56
C ILE A 257 -3.50 12.00 8.18
N LEU A 258 -4.07 12.71 7.21
CA LEU A 258 -3.56 14.02 6.81
C LEU A 258 -3.72 15.02 7.95
N ALA A 259 -2.69 15.84 8.20
CA ALA A 259 -2.70 16.89 9.21
C ALA A 259 -3.81 17.92 8.96
N SER A 260 -4.18 18.13 7.67
CA SER A 260 -5.28 18.99 7.22
C SER A 260 -6.67 18.43 7.54
N SER A 261 -6.81 17.14 7.85
CA SER A 261 -8.11 16.53 8.07
C SER A 261 -8.81 17.08 9.31
N GLY A 262 -10.04 17.54 9.15
CA GLY A 262 -10.97 17.89 10.24
C GLY A 262 -11.78 16.69 10.77
N LYS A 263 -11.55 15.47 10.26
CA LYS A 263 -12.37 14.29 10.53
C LYS A 263 -11.56 13.16 11.19
N LYS A 264 -10.56 13.52 12.02
CA LYS A 264 -9.56 12.60 12.57
C LYS A 264 -10.17 11.40 13.29
N ALA A 265 -11.15 11.59 14.16
CA ALA A 265 -11.80 10.48 14.87
C ALA A 265 -12.41 9.43 13.93
N LYS A 266 -13.03 9.86 12.83
CA LYS A 266 -13.58 8.92 11.83
C LYS A 266 -12.47 8.22 11.01
N ALA A 267 -11.39 8.92 10.76
CA ALA A 267 -10.22 8.34 10.10
C ALA A 267 -9.53 7.31 11.01
N GLU A 268 -9.47 7.56 12.31
CA GLU A 268 -8.98 6.62 13.32
C GLU A 268 -9.86 5.36 13.40
N ASP A 269 -11.19 5.52 13.42
CA ASP A 269 -12.14 4.38 13.36
C ASP A 269 -11.93 3.54 12.10
N PHE A 270 -11.66 4.20 10.97
CA PHE A 270 -11.39 3.50 9.71
C PHE A 270 -10.06 2.73 9.75
N ILE A 271 -9.01 3.30 10.34
CA ILE A 271 -7.73 2.61 10.54
C ILE A 271 -7.92 1.39 11.45
N ASN A 272 -8.63 1.55 12.58
CA ASN A 272 -8.93 0.44 13.49
C ASN A 272 -9.74 -0.67 12.82
N PHE A 273 -10.67 -0.33 11.95
CA PHE A 273 -11.37 -1.32 11.14
C PHE A 273 -10.39 -2.09 10.23
N LEU A 274 -9.51 -1.41 9.48
CA LEU A 274 -8.56 -2.05 8.57
C LEU A 274 -7.52 -2.91 9.31
N THR A 275 -7.18 -2.55 10.55
CA THR A 275 -6.23 -3.30 11.39
C THR A 275 -6.90 -4.31 12.32
N SER A 276 -8.24 -4.47 12.26
CA SER A 276 -8.95 -5.49 13.06
C SER A 276 -8.61 -6.91 12.60
N GLU A 277 -8.61 -7.87 13.53
CA GLU A 277 -8.36 -9.28 13.23
C GLU A 277 -9.25 -9.80 12.09
N ARG A 278 -10.52 -9.38 12.07
CA ARG A 278 -11.49 -9.78 11.04
C ARG A 278 -11.05 -9.37 9.64
N ILE A 279 -10.56 -8.13 9.48
CA ILE A 279 -10.15 -7.62 8.18
C ILE A 279 -8.75 -8.11 7.82
N GLN A 280 -7.86 -8.20 8.80
CA GLN A 280 -6.52 -8.75 8.62
C GLN A 280 -6.56 -10.22 8.16
N SER A 281 -7.44 -11.04 8.74
CA SER A 281 -7.65 -12.43 8.27
C SER A 281 -8.08 -12.47 6.80
N ARG A 282 -8.93 -11.55 6.39
CA ARG A 282 -9.38 -11.46 4.99
C ARG A 282 -8.29 -10.98 4.04
N PHE A 283 -7.43 -10.06 4.44
CA PHE A 283 -6.28 -9.69 3.60
C PHE A 283 -5.39 -10.91 3.31
N VAL A 284 -5.21 -11.78 4.30
CA VAL A 284 -4.42 -13.01 4.12
C VAL A 284 -5.14 -14.00 3.20
N SER A 285 -6.44 -14.26 3.43
CA SER A 285 -7.19 -15.26 2.65
C SER A 285 -7.52 -14.80 1.24
N ASP A 286 -7.85 -13.52 1.06
CA ASP A 286 -8.41 -13.01 -0.19
C ASP A 286 -7.32 -12.53 -1.17
N ILE A 287 -6.20 -11.99 -0.67
CA ILE A 287 -5.14 -11.41 -1.50
C ILE A 287 -3.73 -11.92 -1.18
N HIS A 288 -3.59 -12.90 -0.30
CA HIS A 288 -2.33 -13.54 0.07
C HIS A 288 -1.25 -12.58 0.59
N GLU A 289 -1.61 -11.38 1.05
CA GLU A 289 -0.69 -10.50 1.77
C GLU A 289 -0.62 -10.92 3.24
N TYR A 290 0.52 -10.73 3.87
CA TYR A 290 0.68 -11.04 5.29
C TYR A 290 -0.02 -10.03 6.18
N SER A 291 -0.75 -10.52 7.18
CA SER A 291 -1.17 -9.68 8.31
C SER A 291 0.05 -9.21 9.10
N LEU A 292 -0.07 -8.01 9.68
CA LEU A 292 0.90 -7.51 10.66
C LEU A 292 0.56 -7.95 12.10
N LEU A 293 -0.65 -8.48 12.34
CA LEU A 293 -1.04 -9.05 13.63
C LEU A 293 -0.47 -10.46 13.79
N GLU A 294 -0.01 -10.79 15.00
CA GLU A 294 0.71 -12.04 15.26
C GLU A 294 -0.16 -13.31 15.20
N ASN A 295 -1.47 -13.19 15.49
CA ASN A 295 -2.35 -14.35 15.69
C ASN A 295 -3.26 -14.66 14.49
N ILE A 296 -2.95 -14.15 13.31
CA ILE A 296 -3.74 -14.41 12.10
C ILE A 296 -3.26 -15.69 11.44
N SER A 297 -4.20 -16.62 11.21
CA SER A 297 -3.92 -17.84 10.46
C SER A 297 -3.54 -17.52 9.02
N ILE A 298 -2.51 -18.20 8.54
CA ILE A 298 -2.03 -18.09 7.15
C ILE A 298 -2.36 -19.37 6.38
N PRO A 299 -2.57 -19.30 5.05
CA PRO A 299 -2.70 -20.47 4.19
C PRO A 299 -1.51 -21.42 4.31
N GLU A 300 -1.72 -22.72 4.13
CA GLU A 300 -0.67 -23.74 4.27
C GLU A 300 0.47 -23.57 3.26
N ASP A 301 0.17 -23.02 2.09
CA ASP A 301 1.14 -22.75 1.01
C ASP A 301 1.86 -21.39 1.15
N LEU A 302 1.55 -20.61 2.18
CA LEU A 302 2.19 -19.34 2.51
C LEU A 302 3.05 -19.54 3.78
N PRO A 303 4.41 -19.55 3.68
CA PRO A 303 5.26 -19.76 4.85
C PRO A 303 5.12 -18.59 5.84
N PRO A 304 5.21 -18.83 7.16
CA PRO A 304 5.15 -17.77 8.17
C PRO A 304 6.16 -16.67 7.92
N LEU A 305 5.78 -15.42 8.19
CA LEU A 305 6.63 -14.24 7.98
C LEU A 305 7.96 -14.33 8.77
N SER A 306 7.92 -15.00 9.95
CA SER A 306 9.10 -15.29 10.79
C SER A 306 10.11 -16.20 10.12
N ASP A 307 9.64 -17.12 9.26
CA ASP A 307 10.46 -18.19 8.68
C ASP A 307 11.16 -17.74 7.38
N LEU A 308 10.77 -16.57 6.84
CA LEU A 308 11.30 -16.04 5.59
C LEU A 308 12.75 -15.55 5.70
N GLY A 309 13.30 -15.46 6.92
CA GLY A 309 14.65 -14.97 7.14
C GLY A 309 14.86 -13.56 6.57
N ALA A 310 13.85 -12.70 6.63
CA ALA A 310 13.94 -11.36 6.12
C ALA A 310 15.00 -10.54 6.86
N PRO A 311 15.72 -9.63 6.16
CA PRO A 311 16.67 -8.75 6.80
C PRO A 311 15.92 -7.74 7.70
N ASN A 312 16.53 -7.39 8.83
CA ASN A 312 16.01 -6.32 9.68
C ASN A 312 16.38 -4.96 9.06
N ILE A 313 15.45 -4.37 8.33
CA ILE A 313 15.61 -3.08 7.67
C ILE A 313 14.64 -2.08 8.30
N ASP A 314 15.17 -0.93 8.68
CA ASP A 314 14.34 0.22 9.03
C ASP A 314 13.59 0.69 7.78
N LEU A 315 12.26 0.62 7.80
CA LEU A 315 11.41 0.99 6.67
C LEU A 315 11.53 2.49 6.29
N GLU A 316 11.97 3.34 7.22
CA GLU A 316 12.24 4.76 6.98
C GLU A 316 13.30 4.99 5.88
N VAL A 317 14.23 4.05 5.69
CA VAL A 317 15.24 4.20 4.63
C VAL A 317 14.64 4.14 3.23
N LEU A 318 13.46 3.53 3.08
CA LEU A 318 12.81 3.32 1.79
C LEU A 318 12.27 4.61 1.16
N LYS A 319 12.15 5.71 1.93
CA LYS A 319 11.75 7.03 1.44
C LYS A 319 12.77 7.67 0.48
N ASN A 320 14.03 7.24 0.50
CA ASN A 320 15.12 7.81 -0.30
C ASN A 320 15.10 7.34 -1.77
N THR A 321 13.94 7.39 -2.43
CA THR A 321 13.73 6.87 -3.79
C THR A 321 14.49 7.63 -4.87
N LYS A 322 14.78 8.93 -4.68
CA LYS A 322 15.49 9.74 -5.69
C LYS A 322 16.82 9.12 -6.11
N LYS A 323 17.67 8.71 -5.17
CA LYS A 323 18.97 8.09 -5.49
C LYS A 323 18.79 6.80 -6.29
N THR A 324 17.74 6.07 -6.03
CA THR A 324 17.38 4.83 -6.73
C THR A 324 16.99 5.13 -8.17
N GLN A 325 16.13 6.11 -8.39
CA GLN A 325 15.69 6.54 -9.72
C GLN A 325 16.88 7.08 -10.54
N ASP A 326 17.69 7.96 -9.95
CA ASP A 326 18.89 8.50 -10.61
C ASP A 326 19.86 7.36 -11.02
N LEU A 327 19.99 6.33 -10.18
CA LEU A 327 20.80 5.15 -10.51
C LEU A 327 20.19 4.34 -11.67
N LEU A 328 18.89 4.09 -11.66
CA LEU A 328 18.21 3.33 -12.72
C LEU A 328 18.31 4.06 -14.07
N ILE A 329 18.16 5.38 -14.09
CA ILE A 329 18.40 6.22 -15.27
C ILE A 329 19.86 6.07 -15.74
N LYS A 330 20.82 6.23 -14.82
CA LYS A 330 22.26 6.13 -15.12
C LYS A 330 22.65 4.80 -15.78
N VAL A 331 22.02 3.69 -15.36
CA VAL A 331 22.30 2.37 -15.93
C VAL A 331 21.44 2.03 -17.13
N GLY A 332 20.50 2.92 -17.53
CA GLY A 332 19.60 2.75 -18.66
C GLY A 332 18.56 1.65 -18.42
N LEU A 333 17.91 1.69 -17.26
CA LEU A 333 16.81 0.82 -16.85
C LEU A 333 15.50 1.60 -16.60
N LEU A 334 15.59 2.94 -16.58
CA LEU A 334 14.49 3.91 -16.69
C LEU A 334 14.80 4.87 -17.83
#